data_09db0598907ecf57a72c702b255c4ac2
#
_entry.id   09db0598907ecf57a72c702b255c4ac2
#
_cell.length_a   1.000
_cell.length_b   1.000
_cell.length_c   1.000
_cell.angle_alpha   90.00
_cell.angle_beta   90.00
_cell.angle_gamma   90.00
#
_symmetry.space_group_name_H-M   'P 1'
#
loop_
_entity.id
_entity.type
_entity.pdbx_description
1 polymer ?
#
loop_
_entity_poly.entity_id
_entity_poly.type
_entity_poly.pdbx_seq_one_letter_code
_entity_poly.pdbx_strand_id
1 'polypeptide(L)'
;MKNCFQSIMPDSLTGAILAVEGIKEGTVILNGPTGCKLYHSAISDEQLPTQLSFDPLNYPEEFYFGQPRVPCTYLDGYDYVYGSQNKLIKLLREIKGKGCKLLAVINSPGAALIGDDLDRLIKEEMGDCLYFSMESTGFSGTFNEGFQNAIINVLSILLKNRNEVTPKSVNLIGISIYDKYFQGNIKEIKRLLKLCNIKTISTICAGESIENIKDSLKAEYNVVLYPEYGLKIAKWMEEKFNIPYMILDEGVPIGFEATENFVYNICYKLNGDNTLFKEKLERAKARSYIYISRFNSLTGLPKGCTFSIRGEASIAYALAKWLYSYLGMIPLSIEIPEGKGIFYEKLYNFLDNIGYKRALTTSISENTAHIVFGDGNTILQLRAQGKKFTGVEISLPTLGYIDVVPKSIFGIKGSLMIVEQILNSLSFMDV
;
A
#
# COMPACT_ATOMS: atom_id res chain seq x y z
N MET A 1 18.65 -3.21 28.43
CA MET A 1 17.44 -3.78 27.80
C MET A 1 17.49 -3.31 26.35
N LYS A 2 17.58 -4.21 25.36
CA LYS A 2 17.35 -3.83 23.96
C LYS A 2 15.93 -3.31 23.87
N ASN A 3 15.76 -2.04 23.53
CA ASN A 3 14.44 -1.46 23.34
C ASN A 3 13.75 -2.23 22.20
N CYS A 4 12.75 -3.02 22.55
CA CYS A 4 11.93 -3.73 21.58
C CYS A 4 11.02 -2.75 20.86
N PHE A 5 11.57 -1.97 19.92
CA PHE A 5 10.82 -1.37 18.85
C PHE A 5 10.53 -2.46 17.80
N GLN A 6 9.87 -3.50 18.21
CA GLN A 6 9.39 -4.52 17.29
C GLN A 6 7.90 -4.23 17.02
N SER A 7 7.67 -3.42 16.00
CA SER A 7 6.38 -3.53 15.32
C SER A 7 6.35 -4.90 14.68
N ILE A 8 5.30 -5.67 14.96
CA ILE A 8 5.03 -6.91 14.23
C ILE A 8 4.74 -6.50 12.79
N MET A 9 5.63 -6.87 11.88
CA MET A 9 5.41 -6.65 10.46
C MET A 9 4.39 -7.67 9.96
N PRO A 10 3.43 -7.25 9.11
CA PRO A 10 2.51 -8.19 8.50
C PRO A 10 3.27 -9.18 7.61
N ASP A 11 2.80 -10.41 7.59
CA ASP A 11 3.42 -11.52 6.88
C ASP A 11 2.79 -11.78 5.50
N SER A 12 3.24 -12.83 4.84
CA SER A 12 2.74 -13.30 3.55
C SER A 12 1.23 -13.62 3.57
N LEU A 13 0.71 -14.15 4.67
CA LEU A 13 -0.72 -14.44 4.80
C LEU A 13 -1.56 -13.16 4.78
N THR A 14 -1.14 -12.15 5.52
CA THR A 14 -1.76 -10.82 5.52
C THR A 14 -1.72 -10.18 4.13
N GLY A 15 -0.56 -10.26 3.45
CA GLY A 15 -0.41 -9.76 2.09
C GLY A 15 -1.39 -10.41 1.10
N ALA A 16 -1.54 -11.73 1.18
CA ALA A 16 -2.45 -12.47 0.33
C ALA A 16 -3.93 -12.12 0.60
N ILE A 17 -4.32 -11.97 1.86
CA ILE A 17 -5.68 -11.54 2.23
C ILE A 17 -5.98 -10.16 1.64
N LEU A 18 -5.09 -9.18 1.85
CA LEU A 18 -5.31 -7.81 1.41
C LEU A 18 -5.27 -7.64 -0.12
N ALA A 19 -4.58 -8.50 -0.84
CA ALA A 19 -4.63 -8.54 -2.30
C ALA A 19 -6.04 -8.84 -2.82
N VAL A 20 -6.72 -9.81 -2.21
CA VAL A 20 -8.09 -10.20 -2.60
C VAL A 20 -9.11 -9.19 -2.12
N GLU A 21 -8.95 -8.70 -0.89
CA GLU A 21 -9.78 -7.64 -0.31
C GLU A 21 -9.69 -6.32 -1.09
N GLY A 22 -8.63 -6.11 -1.86
CA GLY A 22 -8.51 -5.01 -2.83
C GLY A 22 -9.39 -5.15 -4.08
N ILE A 23 -10.19 -6.24 -4.20
CA ILE A 23 -11.10 -6.51 -5.32
C ILE A 23 -12.54 -6.39 -4.82
N LYS A 24 -13.36 -5.56 -5.44
CA LYS A 24 -14.73 -5.28 -4.98
C LYS A 24 -15.62 -6.52 -4.86
N GLU A 25 -15.50 -7.42 -5.81
CA GLU A 25 -16.29 -8.66 -5.86
C GLU A 25 -15.49 -9.89 -5.39
N GLY A 26 -14.31 -9.66 -4.79
CA GLY A 26 -13.48 -10.70 -4.21
C GLY A 26 -13.95 -11.10 -2.82
N THR A 27 -13.93 -12.39 -2.54
CA THR A 27 -14.15 -12.95 -1.20
C THR A 27 -12.94 -13.78 -0.83
N VAL A 28 -12.40 -13.56 0.36
CA VAL A 28 -11.31 -14.37 0.89
C VAL A 28 -11.77 -15.13 2.14
N ILE A 29 -11.50 -16.44 2.18
CA ILE A 29 -11.66 -17.26 3.36
C ILE A 29 -10.29 -17.49 3.98
N LEU A 30 -10.17 -17.18 5.26
CA LEU A 30 -9.04 -17.61 6.06
C LEU A 30 -9.33 -19.00 6.66
N ASN A 31 -8.66 -20.04 6.16
CA ASN A 31 -8.70 -21.36 6.79
C ASN A 31 -7.69 -21.40 7.92
N GLY A 32 -8.17 -21.23 9.16
CA GLY A 32 -7.28 -21.11 10.31
C GLY A 32 -7.99 -20.93 11.64
N PRO A 33 -7.22 -20.86 12.74
CA PRO A 33 -7.76 -20.63 14.08
C PRO A 33 -8.09 -19.15 14.32
N THR A 34 -8.80 -18.88 15.42
CA THR A 34 -9.19 -17.54 15.85
C THR A 34 -8.01 -16.57 15.95
N GLY A 35 -6.85 -17.02 16.41
CA GLY A 35 -5.65 -16.19 16.52
C GLY A 35 -5.19 -15.65 15.16
N CYS A 36 -5.16 -16.50 14.12
CA CYS A 36 -4.84 -16.05 12.77
C CYS A 36 -5.87 -15.06 12.22
N LYS A 37 -7.18 -15.26 12.48
CA LYS A 37 -8.20 -14.29 12.13
C LYS A 37 -7.91 -12.93 12.78
N LEU A 38 -7.60 -12.93 14.06
CA LEU A 38 -7.36 -11.69 14.81
C LEU A 38 -6.14 -10.93 14.25
N TYR A 39 -5.03 -11.62 14.00
CA TYR A 39 -3.78 -10.95 13.59
C TYR A 39 -3.71 -10.59 12.10
N HIS A 40 -4.23 -11.44 11.22
CA HIS A 40 -4.03 -11.28 9.78
C HIS A 40 -5.16 -10.55 9.08
N SER A 41 -6.37 -10.58 9.62
CA SER A 41 -7.52 -9.92 9.01
C SER A 41 -8.00 -8.68 9.75
N ALA A 42 -7.49 -8.38 10.95
CA ALA A 42 -7.87 -7.18 11.68
C ALA A 42 -7.64 -5.88 10.87
N ILE A 43 -6.54 -5.82 10.11
CA ILE A 43 -6.26 -4.68 9.22
C ILE A 43 -7.34 -4.56 8.14
N SER A 44 -7.77 -5.66 7.53
CA SER A 44 -8.85 -5.66 6.56
C SER A 44 -10.19 -5.24 7.18
N ASP A 45 -10.46 -5.68 8.40
CA ASP A 45 -11.67 -5.31 9.13
C ASP A 45 -11.72 -3.80 9.45
N GLU A 46 -10.59 -3.15 9.62
CA GLU A 46 -10.48 -1.70 9.87
C GLU A 46 -10.51 -0.85 8.60
N GLN A 47 -10.36 -1.46 7.41
CA GLN A 47 -10.39 -0.73 6.15
C GLN A 47 -11.83 -0.39 5.74
N LEU A 48 -11.95 0.61 4.86
CA LEU A 48 -13.23 0.95 4.26
C LEU A 48 -13.81 -0.23 3.49
N PRO A 49 -15.16 -0.40 3.50
CA PRO A 49 -15.81 -1.45 2.74
C PRO A 49 -15.39 -1.42 1.27
N THR A 50 -15.19 -2.59 0.67
CA THR A 50 -14.82 -2.71 -0.74
C THR A 50 -16.00 -2.31 -1.66
N GLN A 51 -17.22 -2.41 -1.18
CA GLN A 51 -18.42 -2.03 -1.93
C GLN A 51 -18.65 -0.51 -1.87
N LEU A 52 -18.92 0.09 -3.02
CA LEU A 52 -19.23 1.52 -3.11
C LEU A 52 -20.65 1.87 -2.63
N SER A 53 -21.61 0.95 -2.78
CA SER A 53 -22.97 1.05 -2.25
C SER A 53 -23.00 0.44 -0.87
N PHE A 54 -22.71 1.23 0.09
CA PHE A 54 -22.65 0.83 1.48
C PHE A 54 -23.76 1.53 2.25
N ASP A 55 -24.60 0.74 2.94
CA ASP A 55 -25.58 1.26 3.88
C ASP A 55 -24.92 1.37 5.26
N PRO A 56 -24.72 2.60 5.78
CA PRO A 56 -24.12 2.80 7.08
C PRO A 56 -24.84 2.10 8.24
N LEU A 57 -26.15 1.82 8.08
CA LEU A 57 -26.94 1.15 9.10
C LEU A 57 -26.70 -0.36 9.12
N ASN A 58 -26.38 -0.94 7.98
CA ASN A 58 -26.05 -2.37 7.89
C ASN A 58 -24.59 -2.67 8.23
N TYR A 59 -23.72 -1.67 8.14
CA TYR A 59 -22.29 -1.85 8.41
C TYR A 59 -21.97 -2.40 9.81
N PRO A 60 -22.54 -1.88 10.90
CA PRO A 60 -22.33 -2.44 12.24
C PRO A 60 -22.81 -3.89 12.36
N GLU A 61 -23.95 -4.24 11.76
CA GLU A 61 -24.48 -5.60 11.81
C GLU A 61 -23.60 -6.58 11.04
N GLU A 62 -23.18 -6.24 9.84
CA GLU A 62 -22.28 -7.08 9.05
C GLU A 62 -20.91 -7.23 9.69
N PHE A 63 -20.41 -6.19 10.34
CA PHE A 63 -19.08 -6.16 10.93
C PHE A 63 -19.01 -6.77 12.33
N TYR A 64 -20.00 -6.51 13.17
CA TYR A 64 -19.94 -6.88 14.59
C TYR A 64 -20.85 -8.06 14.96
N PHE A 65 -21.92 -8.27 14.24
CA PHE A 65 -22.93 -9.28 14.56
C PHE A 65 -23.18 -10.32 13.48
N GLY A 66 -22.67 -10.11 12.26
CA GLY A 66 -22.70 -11.03 11.15
C GLY A 66 -21.38 -11.75 10.89
N GLN A 67 -21.25 -12.33 9.71
CA GLN A 67 -19.95 -12.85 9.26
C GLN A 67 -18.97 -11.69 9.08
N PRO A 68 -17.77 -11.79 9.64
CA PRO A 68 -16.76 -10.77 9.45
C PRO A 68 -16.41 -10.64 7.97
N ARG A 69 -15.88 -9.48 7.56
CA ARG A 69 -15.48 -9.20 6.19
C ARG A 69 -14.55 -10.28 5.60
N VAL A 70 -13.65 -10.84 6.42
CA VAL A 70 -12.85 -12.02 6.10
C VAL A 70 -13.40 -13.22 6.88
N PRO A 71 -14.27 -14.05 6.29
CA PRO A 71 -14.76 -15.26 6.91
C PRO A 71 -13.59 -16.20 7.31
N CYS A 72 -13.76 -16.87 8.45
CA CYS A 72 -12.73 -17.79 8.98
C CYS A 72 -13.37 -19.11 9.39
N THR A 73 -12.62 -20.20 9.24
CA THR A 73 -13.08 -21.55 9.65
C THR A 73 -13.03 -21.75 11.17
N TYR A 74 -12.27 -20.92 11.89
CA TYR A 74 -12.11 -21.02 13.36
C TYR A 74 -11.70 -22.41 13.81
N LEU A 75 -10.60 -22.93 13.26
CA LEU A 75 -10.08 -24.26 13.57
C LEU A 75 -9.72 -24.38 15.05
N ASP A 76 -10.03 -25.53 15.60
CA ASP A 76 -9.70 -25.93 16.98
C ASP A 76 -8.82 -27.19 17.01
N GLY A 77 -8.48 -27.67 18.21
CA GLY A 77 -7.62 -28.85 18.39
C GLY A 77 -8.16 -30.11 17.74
N TYR A 78 -9.47 -30.27 17.60
CA TYR A 78 -10.08 -31.41 16.94
C TYR A 78 -9.82 -31.36 15.42
N ASP A 79 -9.96 -30.20 14.80
CA ASP A 79 -9.77 -30.02 13.35
C ASP A 79 -8.32 -30.31 12.94
N TYR A 80 -7.34 -29.99 13.79
CA TYR A 80 -5.93 -30.29 13.52
C TYR A 80 -5.60 -31.78 13.54
N VAL A 81 -6.41 -32.58 14.20
CA VAL A 81 -6.23 -34.05 14.29
C VAL A 81 -7.05 -34.78 13.22
N TYR A 82 -8.28 -34.33 12.99
CA TYR A 82 -9.27 -35.04 12.18
C TYR A 82 -9.60 -34.37 10.85
N GLY A 83 -9.02 -33.21 10.55
CA GLY A 83 -9.25 -32.45 9.32
C GLY A 83 -10.22 -31.30 9.48
N SER A 84 -10.05 -30.28 8.66
CA SER A 84 -10.85 -29.04 8.70
C SER A 84 -12.04 -29.05 7.72
N GLN A 85 -12.20 -30.10 6.91
CA GLN A 85 -13.10 -30.16 5.75
C GLN A 85 -14.53 -29.76 6.09
N ASN A 86 -15.09 -30.28 7.19
CA ASN A 86 -16.48 -30.01 7.55
C ASN A 86 -16.75 -28.52 7.80
N LYS A 87 -15.84 -27.82 8.48
CA LYS A 87 -15.95 -26.39 8.74
C LYS A 87 -15.81 -25.57 7.47
N LEU A 88 -14.85 -25.94 6.62
CA LEU A 88 -14.64 -25.30 5.33
C LEU A 88 -15.85 -25.48 4.40
N ILE A 89 -16.38 -26.71 4.26
CA ILE A 89 -17.58 -27.00 3.45
C ILE A 89 -18.78 -26.17 3.90
N LYS A 90 -19.03 -26.10 5.21
CA LYS A 90 -20.10 -25.27 5.73
C LYS A 90 -19.96 -23.82 5.31
N LEU A 91 -18.78 -23.25 5.46
CA LEU A 91 -18.48 -21.87 5.10
C LEU A 91 -18.60 -21.62 3.59
N LEU A 92 -18.10 -22.54 2.76
CA LEU A 92 -18.23 -22.46 1.29
C LEU A 92 -19.70 -22.40 0.85
N ARG A 93 -20.59 -23.22 1.47
CA ARG A 93 -22.04 -23.21 1.19
C ARG A 93 -22.68 -21.91 1.56
N GLU A 94 -22.33 -21.31 2.70
CA GLU A 94 -22.83 -19.99 3.12
C GLU A 94 -22.41 -18.90 2.13
N ILE A 95 -21.15 -18.89 1.68
CA ILE A 95 -20.63 -17.90 0.72
C ILE A 95 -21.28 -18.08 -0.66
N LYS A 96 -21.48 -19.31 -1.10
CA LYS A 96 -22.19 -19.61 -2.36
C LYS A 96 -23.58 -19.01 -2.36
N GLY A 97 -24.31 -19.13 -1.24
CA GLY A 97 -25.63 -18.55 -1.08
C GLY A 97 -25.67 -17.02 -1.20
N LYS A 98 -24.56 -16.34 -0.98
CA LYS A 98 -24.40 -14.88 -1.12
C LYS A 98 -23.97 -14.42 -2.52
N GLY A 99 -23.74 -15.33 -3.48
CA GLY A 99 -23.42 -14.98 -4.86
C GLY A 99 -21.96 -14.56 -5.09
N CYS A 100 -21.02 -15.33 -4.61
CA CYS A 100 -19.57 -15.10 -4.80
C CYS A 100 -19.16 -15.14 -6.28
N LYS A 101 -18.38 -14.13 -6.72
CA LYS A 101 -17.83 -14.07 -8.10
C LYS A 101 -16.39 -14.53 -8.19
N LEU A 102 -15.58 -14.22 -7.20
CA LEU A 102 -14.17 -14.62 -7.08
C LEU A 102 -13.90 -15.02 -5.63
N LEU A 103 -13.42 -16.22 -5.43
CA LEU A 103 -13.10 -16.80 -4.12
C LEU A 103 -11.61 -17.07 -4.00
N ALA A 104 -11.03 -16.69 -2.87
CA ALA A 104 -9.74 -17.20 -2.44
C ALA A 104 -9.89 -17.96 -1.13
N VAL A 105 -9.33 -19.15 -1.03
CA VAL A 105 -9.20 -19.89 0.24
C VAL A 105 -7.72 -19.94 0.60
N ILE A 106 -7.38 -19.35 1.74
CA ILE A 106 -5.99 -19.19 2.15
C ILE A 106 -5.77 -19.93 3.48
N ASN A 107 -4.83 -20.85 3.49
CA ASN A 107 -4.44 -21.57 4.70
C ASN A 107 -3.59 -20.69 5.61
N SER A 108 -3.91 -20.71 6.89
CA SER A 108 -2.94 -20.34 7.93
C SER A 108 -1.79 -21.37 7.99
N PRO A 109 -0.64 -21.02 8.57
CA PRO A 109 0.47 -21.96 8.69
C PRO A 109 0.10 -23.29 9.37
N GLY A 110 -0.76 -23.22 10.39
CA GLY A 110 -1.26 -24.44 11.06
C GLY A 110 -2.19 -25.26 10.18
N ALA A 111 -3.11 -24.62 9.47
CA ALA A 111 -4.02 -25.30 8.56
C ALA A 111 -3.30 -26.00 7.39
N ALA A 112 -2.20 -25.42 6.91
CA ALA A 112 -1.36 -26.02 5.88
C ALA A 112 -0.78 -27.39 6.30
N LEU A 113 -0.60 -27.64 7.60
CA LEU A 113 -0.11 -28.92 8.13
C LEU A 113 -1.18 -30.02 8.17
N ILE A 114 -2.47 -29.67 8.07
CA ILE A 114 -3.56 -30.65 8.05
C ILE A 114 -3.55 -31.44 6.74
N GLY A 115 -3.20 -30.77 5.62
CA GLY A 115 -3.09 -31.40 4.32
C GLY A 115 -4.44 -31.66 3.64
N ASP A 116 -5.46 -30.87 3.97
CA ASP A 116 -6.75 -30.92 3.26
C ASP A 116 -6.59 -30.46 1.80
N ASP A 117 -7.20 -31.17 0.86
CA ASP A 117 -7.23 -30.83 -0.56
C ASP A 117 -8.26 -29.69 -0.79
N LEU A 118 -7.79 -28.44 -0.68
CA LEU A 118 -8.64 -27.26 -0.81
C LEU A 118 -9.27 -27.15 -2.19
N ASP A 119 -8.50 -27.40 -3.26
CA ASP A 119 -8.98 -27.27 -4.63
C ASP A 119 -10.14 -28.23 -4.91
N ARG A 120 -10.04 -29.48 -4.45
CA ARG A 120 -11.13 -30.43 -4.56
C ARG A 120 -12.39 -29.96 -3.84
N LEU A 121 -12.26 -29.54 -2.57
CA LEU A 121 -13.39 -29.06 -1.76
C LEU A 121 -14.07 -27.84 -2.37
N ILE A 122 -13.29 -26.86 -2.83
CA ILE A 122 -13.83 -25.65 -3.45
C ILE A 122 -14.58 -26.00 -4.75
N LYS A 123 -13.99 -26.86 -5.59
CA LYS A 123 -14.58 -27.27 -6.86
C LYS A 123 -15.91 -28.01 -6.66
N GLU A 124 -15.96 -28.91 -5.68
CA GLU A 124 -17.18 -29.68 -5.37
C GLU A 124 -18.32 -28.77 -4.85
N GLU A 125 -17.99 -27.80 -3.99
CA GLU A 125 -19.01 -26.97 -3.34
C GLU A 125 -19.38 -25.70 -4.13
N MET A 126 -18.43 -25.04 -4.77
CA MET A 126 -18.65 -23.73 -5.42
C MET A 126 -19.02 -23.80 -6.90
N GLY A 127 -18.76 -24.96 -7.57
CA GLY A 127 -19.09 -25.13 -9.00
C GLY A 127 -18.36 -24.15 -9.90
N ASP A 128 -19.09 -23.30 -10.64
CA ASP A 128 -18.54 -22.40 -11.67
C ASP A 128 -17.96 -21.08 -11.10
N CYS A 129 -17.90 -20.90 -9.77
CA CYS A 129 -17.27 -19.74 -9.17
C CYS A 129 -15.77 -19.70 -9.53
N LEU A 130 -15.26 -18.53 -9.91
CA LEU A 130 -13.81 -18.35 -10.09
C LEU A 130 -13.12 -18.44 -8.74
N TYR A 131 -12.10 -19.28 -8.62
CA TYR A 131 -11.41 -19.47 -7.35
C TYR A 131 -9.94 -19.78 -7.52
N PHE A 132 -9.20 -19.60 -6.43
CA PHE A 132 -7.88 -20.17 -6.21
C PHE A 132 -7.69 -20.51 -4.73
N SER A 133 -6.78 -21.43 -4.46
CA SER A 133 -6.33 -21.73 -3.12
C SER A 133 -4.88 -21.31 -2.92
N MET A 134 -4.51 -21.01 -1.67
CA MET A 134 -3.13 -20.84 -1.26
C MET A 134 -2.87 -21.72 -0.04
N GLU A 135 -2.26 -22.89 -0.29
CA GLU A 135 -2.05 -23.90 0.73
C GLU A 135 -0.89 -23.57 1.67
N SER A 136 0.16 -22.92 1.15
CA SER A 136 1.38 -22.60 1.89
C SER A 136 1.58 -21.10 1.99
N THR A 137 1.01 -20.50 3.03
CA THR A 137 1.16 -19.08 3.36
C THR A 137 1.60 -18.91 4.82
N GLY A 138 2.03 -17.73 5.19
CA GLY A 138 2.41 -17.40 6.55
C GLY A 138 3.92 -17.38 6.77
N PHE A 139 4.46 -18.08 7.75
CA PHE A 139 5.86 -17.97 8.20
C PHE A 139 6.94 -18.10 7.11
N SER A 140 6.58 -18.46 5.90
CA SER A 140 7.50 -18.68 4.78
C SER A 140 7.76 -17.45 3.90
N GLY A 141 7.23 -16.25 4.23
CA GLY A 141 7.46 -15.09 3.38
C GLY A 141 7.04 -13.76 3.97
N THR A 142 7.45 -12.68 3.29
CA THR A 142 7.11 -11.30 3.62
C THR A 142 5.70 -10.95 3.11
N PHE A 143 5.14 -9.86 3.62
CA PHE A 143 3.90 -9.27 3.12
C PHE A 143 3.93 -9.10 1.60
N ASN A 144 5.02 -8.55 1.08
CA ASN A 144 5.22 -8.26 -0.34
C ASN A 144 5.13 -9.51 -1.22
N GLU A 145 5.68 -10.61 -0.75
CA GLU A 145 5.63 -11.88 -1.48
C GLU A 145 4.22 -12.45 -1.53
N GLY A 146 3.53 -12.47 -0.39
CA GLY A 146 2.14 -12.93 -0.31
C GLY A 146 1.19 -12.10 -1.17
N PHE A 147 1.32 -10.78 -1.09
CA PHE A 147 0.53 -9.84 -1.88
C PHE A 147 0.71 -10.06 -3.38
N GLN A 148 1.95 -10.10 -3.87
CA GLN A 148 2.22 -10.29 -5.30
C GLN A 148 1.81 -11.67 -5.80
N ASN A 149 2.02 -12.72 -5.01
CA ASN A 149 1.63 -14.09 -5.38
C ASN A 149 0.11 -14.20 -5.51
N ALA A 150 -0.65 -13.67 -4.55
CA ALA A 150 -2.11 -13.68 -4.61
C ALA A 150 -2.65 -12.91 -5.83
N ILE A 151 -2.07 -11.74 -6.14
CA ILE A 151 -2.45 -10.97 -7.34
C ILE A 151 -2.15 -11.75 -8.61
N ILE A 152 -1.01 -12.40 -8.73
CA ILE A 152 -0.67 -13.23 -9.89
C ILE A 152 -1.67 -14.37 -10.04
N ASN A 153 -2.10 -15.02 -8.96
CA ASN A 153 -3.16 -16.04 -8.99
C ASN A 153 -4.48 -15.46 -9.49
N VAL A 154 -4.91 -14.31 -8.98
CA VAL A 154 -6.10 -13.60 -9.47
C VAL A 154 -6.00 -13.31 -10.97
N LEU A 155 -4.89 -12.71 -11.40
CA LEU A 155 -4.69 -12.34 -12.80
C LEU A 155 -4.64 -13.57 -13.72
N SER A 156 -4.04 -14.67 -13.27
CA SER A 156 -3.98 -15.92 -14.04
C SER A 156 -5.36 -16.53 -14.33
N ILE A 157 -6.31 -16.32 -13.42
CA ILE A 157 -7.71 -16.78 -13.57
C ILE A 157 -8.53 -15.81 -14.41
N LEU A 158 -8.33 -14.50 -14.21
CA LEU A 158 -9.16 -13.46 -14.83
C LEU A 158 -8.72 -13.10 -16.25
N LEU A 159 -7.41 -13.12 -16.52
CA LEU A 159 -6.85 -12.67 -17.79
C LEU A 159 -6.66 -13.85 -18.76
N LYS A 160 -7.06 -13.67 -20.00
CA LYS A 160 -6.94 -14.72 -21.03
C LYS A 160 -6.03 -14.27 -22.18
N ASN A 161 -6.52 -13.42 -23.07
CA ASN A 161 -5.81 -12.99 -24.27
C ASN A 161 -5.81 -11.46 -24.38
N ARG A 162 -4.69 -10.90 -24.82
CA ARG A 162 -4.57 -9.49 -25.14
C ARG A 162 -4.93 -9.29 -26.62
N ASN A 163 -6.10 -8.74 -26.90
CA ASN A 163 -6.59 -8.55 -28.25
C ASN A 163 -6.60 -7.10 -28.70
N GLU A 164 -6.63 -6.14 -27.78
CA GLU A 164 -6.80 -4.72 -28.07
C GLU A 164 -5.88 -3.89 -27.15
N VAL A 165 -5.32 -2.81 -27.69
CA VAL A 165 -4.53 -1.84 -26.94
C VAL A 165 -5.16 -0.47 -27.07
N THR A 166 -5.47 0.15 -25.96
CA THR A 166 -5.92 1.54 -25.89
C THR A 166 -4.68 2.45 -25.88
N PRO A 167 -4.49 3.29 -26.89
CA PRO A 167 -3.34 4.22 -26.93
C PRO A 167 -3.37 5.20 -25.74
N LYS A 168 -2.19 5.61 -25.30
CA LYS A 168 -2.01 6.56 -24.19
C LYS A 168 -2.72 6.10 -22.92
N SER A 169 -2.55 4.85 -22.56
CA SER A 169 -3.18 4.28 -21.40
C SER A 169 -2.23 3.47 -20.52
N VAL A 170 -2.51 3.45 -19.24
CA VAL A 170 -1.70 2.74 -18.24
C VAL A 170 -2.55 1.96 -17.25
N ASN A 171 -1.96 0.90 -16.70
CA ASN A 171 -2.37 0.34 -15.42
C ASN A 171 -1.47 0.89 -14.31
N LEU A 172 -2.00 0.99 -13.11
CA LEU A 172 -1.24 1.26 -11.89
C LEU A 172 -1.07 -0.06 -11.12
N ILE A 173 0.18 -0.39 -10.80
CA ILE A 173 0.54 -1.64 -10.12
C ILE A 173 1.37 -1.34 -8.87
N GLY A 174 1.20 -2.18 -7.84
CA GLY A 174 1.98 -2.10 -6.62
C GLY A 174 1.44 -1.12 -5.59
N ILE A 175 0.21 -0.64 -5.75
CA ILE A 175 -0.50 0.04 -4.67
C ILE A 175 -1.51 -0.93 -4.04
N SER A 176 -1.66 -0.89 -2.73
CA SER A 176 -2.50 -1.79 -1.94
C SER A 176 -3.53 -1.01 -1.14
N ILE A 177 -4.62 -1.65 -0.75
CA ILE A 177 -5.52 -1.10 0.28
C ILE A 177 -4.83 -1.00 1.65
N TYR A 178 -3.69 -1.66 1.83
CA TYR A 178 -2.81 -1.53 3.00
C TYR A 178 -2.05 -0.19 3.02
N ASP A 179 -1.88 0.49 1.87
CA ASP A 179 -1.14 1.74 1.84
C ASP A 179 -1.93 2.88 2.47
N LYS A 180 -1.29 3.64 3.34
CA LYS A 180 -1.89 4.84 3.91
C LYS A 180 -2.34 5.79 2.81
N TYR A 181 -3.56 6.28 2.90
CA TYR A 181 -4.18 7.18 1.91
C TYR A 181 -4.34 6.59 0.49
N PHE A 182 -4.38 5.27 0.31
CA PHE A 182 -4.42 4.66 -1.02
C PHE A 182 -5.49 5.25 -1.94
N GLN A 183 -6.70 5.52 -1.43
CA GLN A 183 -7.79 6.13 -2.23
C GLN A 183 -7.44 7.52 -2.74
N GLY A 184 -6.89 8.36 -1.87
CA GLY A 184 -6.46 9.71 -2.22
C GLY A 184 -5.27 9.71 -3.17
N ASN A 185 -4.31 8.80 -2.93
CA ASN A 185 -3.14 8.59 -3.80
C ASN A 185 -3.58 8.19 -5.22
N ILE A 186 -4.45 7.19 -5.35
CA ILE A 186 -5.00 6.77 -6.65
C ILE A 186 -5.75 7.91 -7.34
N LYS A 187 -6.61 8.62 -6.62
CA LYS A 187 -7.36 9.76 -7.18
C LYS A 187 -6.44 10.86 -7.68
N GLU A 188 -5.38 11.16 -6.94
CA GLU A 188 -4.41 12.19 -7.34
C GLU A 188 -3.61 11.75 -8.57
N ILE A 189 -3.09 10.52 -8.61
CA ILE A 189 -2.36 10.00 -9.77
C ILE A 189 -3.25 9.99 -11.02
N LYS A 190 -4.48 9.44 -10.93
CA LYS A 190 -5.45 9.47 -12.04
C LYS A 190 -5.73 10.90 -12.51
N ARG A 191 -5.84 11.86 -11.60
CA ARG A 191 -6.02 13.28 -11.93
C ARG A 191 -4.82 13.86 -12.69
N LEU A 192 -3.59 13.57 -12.24
CA LEU A 192 -2.38 14.07 -12.90
C LEU A 192 -2.22 13.49 -14.31
N LEU A 193 -2.41 12.20 -14.47
CA LEU A 193 -2.36 11.53 -15.78
C LEU A 193 -3.44 12.04 -16.74
N LYS A 194 -4.64 12.30 -16.23
CA LYS A 194 -5.73 12.89 -17.03
C LYS A 194 -5.38 14.29 -17.53
N LEU A 195 -4.62 15.11 -16.79
CA LEU A 195 -4.14 16.41 -17.26
C LEU A 195 -3.20 16.28 -18.46
N CYS A 196 -2.61 15.12 -18.67
CA CYS A 196 -1.71 14.80 -19.76
C CYS A 196 -2.37 13.99 -20.89
N ASN A 197 -3.71 13.88 -20.87
CA ASN A 197 -4.48 13.05 -21.79
C ASN A 197 -4.08 11.55 -21.76
N ILE A 198 -3.66 11.07 -20.59
CA ILE A 198 -3.32 9.64 -20.36
C ILE A 198 -4.44 9.01 -19.54
N LYS A 199 -4.98 7.90 -20.06
CA LYS A 199 -6.06 7.14 -19.41
C LYS A 199 -5.49 6.09 -18.46
N THR A 200 -5.99 6.02 -17.24
CA THR A 200 -5.77 4.87 -16.36
C THR A 200 -6.85 3.83 -16.63
N ILE A 201 -6.48 2.62 -17.03
CA ILE A 201 -7.41 1.52 -17.29
C ILE A 201 -7.77 0.84 -15.96
N SER A 202 -6.78 0.35 -15.24
CA SER A 202 -6.98 -0.37 -13.99
C SER A 202 -5.96 0.05 -12.93
N THR A 203 -6.36 -0.06 -11.66
CA THR A 203 -5.47 -0.02 -10.52
C THR A 203 -5.51 -1.40 -9.87
N ILE A 204 -4.56 -2.25 -10.24
CA ILE A 204 -4.61 -3.69 -9.95
C ILE A 204 -4.77 -3.97 -8.46
N CYS A 205 -5.88 -4.60 -8.07
CA CYS A 205 -6.20 -5.04 -6.70
C CYS A 205 -6.12 -3.94 -5.61
N ALA A 206 -6.48 -2.70 -5.97
CA ALA A 206 -6.52 -1.59 -5.01
C ALA A 206 -7.88 -0.87 -5.06
N GLY A 207 -8.94 -1.58 -4.65
CA GLY A 207 -10.33 -1.10 -4.71
C GLY A 207 -10.93 -1.19 -6.11
N GLU A 208 -10.46 -2.10 -6.95
CA GLU A 208 -10.88 -2.23 -8.36
C GLU A 208 -11.92 -3.34 -8.54
N SER A 209 -12.72 -3.26 -9.61
CA SER A 209 -13.67 -4.32 -9.98
C SER A 209 -13.01 -5.42 -10.82
N ILE A 210 -13.60 -6.62 -10.81
CA ILE A 210 -13.15 -7.74 -11.67
C ILE A 210 -13.15 -7.31 -13.15
N GLU A 211 -14.15 -6.55 -13.59
CA GLU A 211 -14.25 -6.08 -14.97
C GLU A 211 -13.08 -5.17 -15.35
N ASN A 212 -12.76 -4.18 -14.52
CA ASN A 212 -11.63 -3.29 -14.76
C ASN A 212 -10.28 -4.02 -14.67
N ILE A 213 -10.18 -5.07 -13.82
CA ILE A 213 -8.98 -5.92 -13.80
C ILE A 213 -8.84 -6.69 -15.12
N LYS A 214 -9.93 -7.24 -15.67
CA LYS A 214 -9.92 -7.87 -17.01
C LYS A 214 -9.53 -6.88 -18.10
N ASP A 215 -10.04 -5.66 -18.03
CA ASP A 215 -9.70 -4.58 -18.96
C ASP A 215 -8.24 -4.13 -18.88
N SER A 216 -7.50 -4.52 -17.83
CA SER A 216 -6.07 -4.19 -17.69
C SER A 216 -5.21 -4.65 -18.89
N LEU A 217 -5.66 -5.69 -19.61
CA LEU A 217 -5.01 -6.14 -20.86
C LEU A 217 -5.02 -5.09 -21.98
N LYS A 218 -5.92 -4.12 -21.92
CA LYS A 218 -6.02 -3.03 -22.92
C LYS A 218 -4.99 -1.91 -22.69
N ALA A 219 -4.32 -1.89 -21.53
CA ALA A 219 -3.34 -0.85 -21.26
C ALA A 219 -2.11 -0.96 -22.13
N GLU A 220 -1.57 0.19 -22.54
CA GLU A 220 -0.33 0.27 -23.32
C GLU A 220 0.89 -0.03 -22.45
N TYR A 221 0.91 0.47 -21.19
CA TYR A 221 1.98 0.26 -20.23
C TYR A 221 1.45 -0.04 -18.82
N ASN A 222 2.26 -0.77 -18.05
CA ASN A 222 2.11 -0.91 -16.61
C ASN A 222 3.03 0.10 -15.89
N VAL A 223 2.49 0.94 -15.02
CA VAL A 223 3.25 1.85 -14.15
C VAL A 223 3.34 1.23 -12.76
N VAL A 224 4.56 0.91 -12.33
CA VAL A 224 4.83 0.34 -11.02
C VAL A 224 5.03 1.48 -10.02
N LEU A 225 4.05 1.69 -9.13
CA LEU A 225 4.12 2.74 -8.10
C LEU A 225 5.07 2.34 -6.97
N TYR A 226 4.85 1.17 -6.38
CA TYR A 226 5.73 0.60 -5.36
C TYR A 226 6.37 -0.67 -5.91
N PRO A 227 7.65 -0.64 -6.29
CA PRO A 227 8.34 -1.83 -6.78
C PRO A 227 8.35 -2.99 -5.78
N GLU A 228 8.33 -2.68 -4.48
CA GLU A 228 8.25 -3.64 -3.41
C GLU A 228 7.02 -4.55 -3.53
N TYR A 229 5.89 -3.98 -3.97
CA TYR A 229 4.58 -4.65 -4.07
C TYR A 229 4.16 -4.96 -5.51
N GLY A 230 4.85 -4.42 -6.52
CA GLY A 230 4.35 -4.47 -7.90
C GLY A 230 5.30 -5.06 -8.93
N LEU A 231 6.60 -5.14 -8.64
CA LEU A 231 7.59 -5.50 -9.66
C LEU A 231 7.40 -6.92 -10.21
N LYS A 232 7.12 -7.89 -9.35
CA LYS A 232 6.90 -9.29 -9.76
C LYS A 232 5.64 -9.41 -10.62
N ILE A 233 4.59 -8.66 -10.28
CA ILE A 233 3.33 -8.62 -11.05
C ILE A 233 3.58 -8.03 -12.43
N ALA A 234 4.29 -6.90 -12.50
CA ALA A 234 4.58 -6.21 -13.75
C ALA A 234 5.42 -7.08 -14.70
N LYS A 235 6.45 -7.76 -14.19
CA LYS A 235 7.25 -8.72 -14.95
C LYS A 235 6.40 -9.89 -15.47
N TRP A 236 5.54 -10.45 -14.62
CA TRP A 236 4.64 -11.52 -15.02
C TRP A 236 3.67 -11.08 -16.13
N MET A 237 3.12 -9.86 -16.04
CA MET A 237 2.24 -9.32 -17.10
C MET A 237 3.00 -9.04 -18.40
N GLU A 238 4.25 -8.62 -18.33
CA GLU A 238 5.10 -8.46 -19.52
C GLU A 238 5.40 -9.80 -20.18
N GLU A 239 5.81 -10.80 -19.42
CA GLU A 239 6.11 -12.15 -19.91
C GLU A 239 4.89 -12.86 -20.53
N LYS A 240 3.71 -12.72 -19.92
CA LYS A 240 2.51 -13.44 -20.34
C LYS A 240 1.70 -12.73 -21.41
N PHE A 241 1.66 -11.39 -21.39
CA PHE A 241 0.77 -10.59 -22.22
C PHE A 241 1.49 -9.51 -23.04
N ASN A 242 2.81 -9.44 -22.99
CA ASN A 242 3.62 -8.41 -23.66
C ASN A 242 3.15 -6.99 -23.31
N ILE A 243 2.78 -6.73 -22.04
CA ILE A 243 2.49 -5.39 -21.55
C ILE A 243 3.76 -4.85 -20.90
N PRO A 244 4.49 -3.92 -21.53
CA PRO A 244 5.71 -3.39 -20.97
C PRO A 244 5.43 -2.61 -19.68
N TYR A 245 6.42 -2.55 -18.80
CA TYR A 245 6.29 -1.79 -17.57
C TYR A 245 7.36 -0.72 -17.43
N MET A 246 7.08 0.24 -16.55
CA MET A 246 8.04 1.25 -16.14
C MET A 246 8.11 1.34 -14.62
N ILE A 247 9.33 1.46 -14.11
CA ILE A 247 9.64 1.80 -12.72
C ILE A 247 10.09 3.25 -12.70
N LEU A 248 9.67 3.98 -11.69
CA LEU A 248 9.99 5.39 -11.53
C LEU A 248 11.41 5.56 -10.97
N ASP A 249 12.17 6.52 -11.47
CA ASP A 249 13.56 6.72 -11.06
C ASP A 249 13.68 7.38 -9.68
N GLU A 250 12.71 8.21 -9.32
CA GLU A 250 12.72 9.01 -8.09
C GLU A 250 11.90 8.39 -6.94
N GLY A 251 11.53 7.10 -7.04
CA GLY A 251 10.63 6.45 -6.10
C GLY A 251 9.18 6.82 -6.34
N VAL A 252 8.36 6.75 -5.29
CA VAL A 252 6.95 7.18 -5.38
C VAL A 252 6.86 8.69 -5.60
N PRO A 253 5.79 9.21 -6.21
CA PRO A 253 5.67 10.63 -6.54
C PRO A 253 5.38 11.50 -5.29
N ILE A 254 6.29 11.51 -4.32
CA ILE A 254 6.26 12.36 -3.12
C ILE A 254 7.21 13.55 -3.33
N GLY A 255 6.69 14.74 -3.11
CA GLY A 255 7.40 15.99 -3.40
C GLY A 255 7.24 16.43 -4.85
N PHE A 256 7.57 17.70 -5.11
CA PHE A 256 7.34 18.30 -6.43
C PHE A 256 8.25 17.71 -7.51
N GLU A 257 9.52 17.46 -7.21
CA GLU A 257 10.50 16.93 -8.16
C GLU A 257 10.16 15.49 -8.58
N ALA A 258 9.91 14.60 -7.61
CA ALA A 258 9.53 13.22 -7.90
C ALA A 258 8.19 13.15 -8.65
N THR A 259 7.24 14.05 -8.32
CA THR A 259 5.96 14.17 -9.06
C THR A 259 6.16 14.63 -10.50
N GLU A 260 7.06 15.59 -10.71
CA GLU A 260 7.38 16.11 -12.05
C GLU A 260 8.02 15.01 -12.91
N ASN A 261 9.03 14.32 -12.37
CA ASN A 261 9.71 13.21 -13.03
C ASN A 261 8.74 12.05 -13.36
N PHE A 262 7.86 11.72 -12.42
CA PHE A 262 6.82 10.72 -12.62
C PHE A 262 5.96 11.03 -13.84
N VAL A 263 5.36 12.21 -13.90
CA VAL A 263 4.48 12.59 -15.00
C VAL A 263 5.26 12.76 -16.30
N TYR A 264 6.46 13.37 -16.23
CA TYR A 264 7.30 13.57 -17.41
C TYR A 264 7.70 12.26 -18.07
N ASN A 265 8.15 11.28 -17.30
CA ASN A 265 8.58 9.97 -17.84
C ASN A 265 7.42 9.21 -18.50
N ILE A 266 6.22 9.26 -17.90
CA ILE A 266 5.04 8.65 -18.49
C ILE A 266 4.61 9.38 -19.79
N CYS A 267 4.60 10.71 -19.76
CA CYS A 267 4.28 11.53 -20.93
C CYS A 267 5.27 11.29 -22.08
N TYR A 268 6.55 11.20 -21.77
CA TYR A 268 7.58 10.91 -22.78
C TYR A 268 7.36 9.55 -23.47
N LYS A 269 7.07 8.52 -22.68
CA LYS A 269 6.82 7.16 -23.20
C LYS A 269 5.54 7.04 -24.03
N LEU A 270 4.49 7.77 -23.64
CA LEU A 270 3.15 7.67 -24.23
C LEU A 270 2.78 8.84 -25.15
N ASN A 271 3.72 9.73 -25.46
CA ASN A 271 3.45 10.97 -26.19
C ASN A 271 2.28 11.78 -25.61
N GLY A 272 2.26 11.91 -24.27
CA GLY A 272 1.28 12.70 -23.54
C GLY A 272 1.61 14.20 -23.59
N ASP A 273 0.58 15.04 -23.45
CA ASP A 273 0.75 16.49 -23.33
C ASP A 273 0.84 16.89 -21.85
N ASN A 274 1.99 17.37 -21.41
CA ASN A 274 2.21 17.76 -20.02
C ASN A 274 2.06 19.26 -19.76
N THR A 275 1.57 20.04 -20.69
CA THR A 275 1.47 21.51 -20.59
C THR A 275 0.61 21.95 -19.41
N LEU A 276 -0.62 21.43 -19.32
CA LEU A 276 -1.53 21.73 -18.21
C LEU A 276 -0.99 21.23 -16.86
N PHE A 277 -0.31 20.11 -16.86
CA PHE A 277 0.32 19.59 -15.64
C PHE A 277 1.41 20.55 -15.14
N LYS A 278 2.31 20.99 -16.01
CA LYS A 278 3.39 21.94 -15.68
C LYS A 278 2.85 23.23 -15.09
N GLU A 279 1.83 23.82 -15.71
CA GLU A 279 1.18 25.03 -15.19
C GLU A 279 0.67 24.83 -13.75
N LYS A 280 -0.02 23.70 -13.48
CA LYS A 280 -0.54 23.40 -12.14
C LYS A 280 0.57 23.12 -11.14
N LEU A 281 1.64 22.46 -11.57
CA LEU A 281 2.81 22.18 -10.73
C LEU A 281 3.50 23.48 -10.32
N GLU A 282 3.77 24.38 -11.28
CA GLU A 282 4.44 25.64 -10.99
C GLU A 282 3.60 26.57 -10.08
N ARG A 283 2.28 26.59 -10.27
CA ARG A 283 1.37 27.31 -9.34
C ARG A 283 1.43 26.71 -7.92
N ALA A 284 1.54 25.39 -7.78
CA ALA A 284 1.64 24.75 -6.48
C ALA A 284 3.01 24.97 -5.83
N LYS A 285 4.10 24.93 -6.60
CA LYS A 285 5.44 25.31 -6.13
C LYS A 285 5.46 26.75 -5.62
N ALA A 286 4.91 27.68 -6.41
CA ALA A 286 4.83 29.10 -6.02
C ALA A 286 4.01 29.28 -4.73
N ARG A 287 2.85 28.63 -4.62
CA ARG A 287 2.04 28.64 -3.40
C ARG A 287 2.83 28.12 -2.19
N SER A 288 3.44 26.98 -2.32
CA SER A 288 4.26 26.36 -1.27
C SER A 288 5.40 27.28 -0.84
N TYR A 289 6.12 27.87 -1.81
CA TYR A 289 7.23 28.77 -1.56
C TYR A 289 6.83 30.01 -0.73
N ILE A 290 5.68 30.62 -1.02
CA ILE A 290 5.18 31.76 -0.27
C ILE A 290 5.02 31.43 1.22
N TYR A 291 4.40 30.30 1.55
CA TYR A 291 4.20 29.90 2.94
C TYR A 291 5.51 29.50 3.62
N ILE A 292 6.36 28.70 2.96
CA ILE A 292 7.66 28.30 3.49
C ILE A 292 8.56 29.52 3.73
N SER A 293 8.63 30.44 2.77
CA SER A 293 9.46 31.66 2.86
C SER A 293 9.01 32.54 4.02
N ARG A 294 7.70 32.78 4.16
CA ARG A 294 7.15 33.55 5.27
C ARG A 294 7.43 32.90 6.62
N PHE A 295 7.21 31.57 6.72
CA PHE A 295 7.47 30.82 7.94
C PHE A 295 8.96 30.85 8.30
N ASN A 296 9.83 30.63 7.31
CA ASN A 296 11.27 30.67 7.50
C ASN A 296 11.77 32.04 7.93
N SER A 297 11.25 33.11 7.36
CA SER A 297 11.65 34.49 7.76
C SER A 297 11.29 34.86 9.21
N LEU A 298 10.24 34.22 9.76
CA LEU A 298 9.79 34.48 11.13
C LEU A 298 10.46 33.52 12.15
N THR A 299 10.73 32.31 11.78
CA THR A 299 11.16 31.25 12.71
C THR A 299 12.53 30.64 12.40
N GLY A 300 13.08 30.87 11.21
CA GLY A 300 14.25 30.17 10.71
C GLY A 300 13.97 28.73 10.22
N LEU A 301 12.76 28.21 10.45
CA LEU A 301 12.37 26.85 10.17
C LEU A 301 11.67 26.73 8.78
N PRO A 302 11.57 25.56 8.16
CA PRO A 302 11.99 24.23 8.61
C PRO A 302 13.48 23.92 8.37
N LYS A 303 14.25 24.83 7.82
CA LYS A 303 15.68 24.61 7.52
C LYS A 303 16.43 24.24 8.81
N GLY A 304 17.21 23.16 8.75
CA GLY A 304 17.98 22.65 9.90
C GLY A 304 17.18 21.76 10.86
N CYS A 305 15.85 21.69 10.73
CA CYS A 305 15.06 20.71 11.50
C CYS A 305 15.44 19.28 11.13
N THR A 306 15.50 18.41 12.10
CA THR A 306 15.76 16.99 11.89
C THR A 306 14.47 16.23 11.58
N PHE A 307 14.60 15.21 10.75
CA PHE A 307 13.51 14.26 10.49
C PHE A 307 13.97 12.81 10.62
N SER A 308 13.04 11.94 10.94
CA SER A 308 13.21 10.48 10.87
C SER A 308 12.10 9.88 10.02
N ILE A 309 12.42 8.79 9.31
CA ILE A 309 11.46 8.08 8.44
C ILE A 309 11.47 6.61 8.80
N ARG A 310 10.27 6.01 8.89
CA ARG A 310 10.07 4.56 8.92
C ARG A 310 9.02 4.18 7.90
N GLY A 311 9.39 3.38 6.91
CA GLY A 311 8.51 2.97 5.82
C GLY A 311 9.25 2.26 4.70
N GLU A 312 8.57 2.01 3.59
CA GLU A 312 9.11 1.37 2.40
C GLU A 312 10.25 2.19 1.78
N ALA A 313 11.20 1.50 1.17
CA ALA A 313 12.39 2.14 0.60
C ALA A 313 12.05 3.18 -0.49
N SER A 314 11.03 2.92 -1.32
CA SER A 314 10.55 3.85 -2.36
C SER A 314 9.95 5.14 -1.79
N ILE A 315 9.24 5.07 -0.65
CA ILE A 315 8.75 6.24 0.10
C ILE A 315 9.92 6.96 0.75
N ALA A 316 10.76 6.22 1.47
CA ALA A 316 11.83 6.81 2.25
C ALA A 316 12.85 7.54 1.37
N TYR A 317 13.17 7.00 0.19
CA TYR A 317 14.06 7.66 -0.77
C TYR A 317 13.47 8.97 -1.29
N ALA A 318 12.24 8.94 -1.82
CA ALA A 318 11.60 10.13 -2.38
C ALA A 318 11.40 11.21 -1.32
N LEU A 319 10.93 10.83 -0.13
CA LEU A 319 10.66 11.74 0.96
C LEU A 319 11.94 12.34 1.54
N ALA A 320 12.97 11.52 1.82
CA ALA A 320 14.25 12.00 2.35
C ALA A 320 14.93 12.97 1.38
N LYS A 321 14.97 12.64 0.09
CA LYS A 321 15.52 13.51 -0.95
C LYS A 321 14.80 14.86 -0.97
N TRP A 322 13.46 14.85 -0.96
CA TRP A 322 12.66 16.07 -1.03
C TRP A 322 12.76 16.91 0.24
N LEU A 323 12.69 16.32 1.43
CA LEU A 323 12.84 17.04 2.70
C LEU A 323 14.20 17.73 2.81
N TYR A 324 15.27 17.02 2.39
CA TYR A 324 16.63 17.58 2.40
C TYR A 324 16.80 18.67 1.34
N SER A 325 16.48 18.39 0.07
CA SER A 325 16.78 19.29 -1.04
C SER A 325 15.87 20.50 -1.10
N TYR A 326 14.57 20.33 -0.80
CA TYR A 326 13.57 21.38 -0.93
C TYR A 326 13.34 22.15 0.36
N LEU A 327 13.32 21.50 1.52
CA LEU A 327 13.05 22.12 2.81
C LEU A 327 14.32 22.38 3.65
N GLY A 328 15.47 21.87 3.24
CA GLY A 328 16.73 22.01 3.99
C GLY A 328 16.72 21.28 5.33
N MET A 329 15.90 20.24 5.48
CA MET A 329 15.81 19.45 6.69
C MET A 329 16.93 18.39 6.75
N ILE A 330 17.27 17.90 7.94
CA ILE A 330 18.41 17.02 8.19
C ILE A 330 17.92 15.62 8.55
N PRO A 331 18.32 14.55 7.81
CA PRO A 331 17.97 13.16 8.14
C PRO A 331 18.71 12.70 9.41
N LEU A 332 17.97 12.21 10.41
CA LEU A 332 18.51 11.73 11.67
C LEU A 332 18.49 10.19 11.74
N SER A 333 17.37 9.57 11.40
CA SER A 333 17.20 8.12 11.37
C SER A 333 16.24 7.72 10.25
N ILE A 334 16.60 6.68 9.50
CA ILE A 334 15.75 6.11 8.45
C ILE A 334 15.74 4.60 8.58
N GLU A 335 14.58 4.05 8.93
CA GLU A 335 14.36 2.62 9.09
C GLU A 335 13.52 2.08 7.95
N ILE A 336 14.03 1.04 7.27
CA ILE A 336 13.32 0.31 6.22
C ILE A 336 12.96 -1.08 6.78
N PRO A 337 11.71 -1.31 7.19
CA PRO A 337 11.31 -2.55 7.86
C PRO A 337 11.39 -3.78 6.97
N GLU A 338 11.03 -3.66 5.69
CA GLU A 338 10.98 -4.75 4.73
C GLU A 338 12.00 -4.58 3.62
N GLY A 339 12.99 -5.45 3.63
CA GLY A 339 13.83 -5.78 2.48
C GLY A 339 14.65 -4.66 1.82
N LYS A 340 15.80 -5.03 1.32
CA LYS A 340 16.68 -4.16 0.52
C LYS A 340 16.28 -4.26 -0.95
N GLY A 341 15.34 -3.42 -1.38
CA GLY A 341 14.94 -3.31 -2.79
C GLY A 341 15.76 -2.26 -3.56
N ILE A 342 15.39 -2.04 -4.81
CA ILE A 342 16.06 -1.09 -5.73
C ILE A 342 16.22 0.30 -5.10
N PHE A 343 15.23 0.78 -4.38
CA PHE A 343 15.27 2.11 -3.77
C PHE A 343 16.08 2.18 -2.47
N TYR A 344 16.37 1.06 -1.82
CA TYR A 344 17.30 1.04 -0.69
C TYR A 344 18.72 1.42 -1.12
N GLU A 345 19.20 0.92 -2.27
CA GLU A 345 20.51 1.29 -2.80
C GLU A 345 20.56 2.76 -3.23
N LYS A 346 19.48 3.26 -3.86
CA LYS A 346 19.37 4.69 -4.21
C LYS A 346 19.38 5.58 -2.97
N LEU A 347 18.64 5.20 -1.94
CA LEU A 347 18.60 5.90 -0.65
C LEU A 347 20.00 5.89 0.02
N TYR A 348 20.65 4.73 0.06
CA TYR A 348 21.99 4.58 0.60
C TYR A 348 22.99 5.52 -0.10
N ASN A 349 23.03 5.50 -1.43
CA ASN A 349 23.92 6.34 -2.22
C ASN A 349 23.61 7.83 -2.02
N PHE A 350 22.33 8.20 -1.98
CA PHE A 350 21.94 9.57 -1.70
C PHE A 350 22.43 10.04 -0.32
N LEU A 351 22.19 9.26 0.73
CA LEU A 351 22.62 9.62 2.09
C LEU A 351 24.14 9.63 2.26
N ASP A 352 24.86 8.75 1.56
CA ASP A 352 26.34 8.74 1.55
C ASP A 352 26.87 10.01 0.88
N ASN A 353 26.33 10.40 -0.27
CA ASN A 353 26.71 11.60 -1.02
C ASN A 353 26.50 12.90 -0.24
N ILE A 354 25.43 12.98 0.57
CA ILE A 354 25.14 14.16 1.40
C ILE A 354 25.79 14.10 2.80
N GLY A 355 26.53 13.03 3.11
CA GLY A 355 27.25 12.86 4.38
C GLY A 355 26.40 12.38 5.57
N TYR A 356 25.18 11.87 5.34
CA TYR A 356 24.26 11.41 6.38
C TYR A 356 24.00 9.89 6.37
N LYS A 357 24.93 9.10 5.89
CA LYS A 357 24.82 7.62 5.85
C LYS A 357 24.47 6.99 7.21
N ARG A 358 24.93 7.60 8.30
CA ARG A 358 24.62 7.12 9.66
C ARG A 358 23.12 7.07 9.97
N ALA A 359 22.30 7.84 9.25
CA ALA A 359 20.84 7.79 9.42
C ALA A 359 20.25 6.40 9.19
N LEU A 360 20.87 5.55 8.35
CA LEU A 360 20.44 4.16 8.11
C LEU A 360 20.79 3.19 9.24
N THR A 361 21.67 3.58 10.15
CA THR A 361 22.11 2.73 11.26
C THR A 361 21.71 3.27 12.63
N THR A 362 21.14 4.48 12.66
CA THR A 362 20.62 5.13 13.85
C THR A 362 19.17 4.69 14.07
N SER A 363 18.86 4.17 15.27
CA SER A 363 17.48 3.81 15.57
C SER A 363 16.62 5.05 15.87
N ILE A 364 15.39 5.03 15.38
CA ILE A 364 14.37 6.06 15.70
C ILE A 364 14.12 6.14 17.21
N SER A 365 14.24 5.03 17.92
CA SER A 365 14.04 4.97 19.37
C SER A 365 15.17 5.64 20.18
N GLU A 366 16.39 5.68 19.66
CA GLU A 366 17.54 6.25 20.36
C GLU A 366 17.60 7.78 20.23
N ASN A 367 17.32 8.28 19.04
CA ASN A 367 17.41 9.71 18.75
C ASN A 367 16.07 10.25 18.24
N THR A 368 15.56 11.25 18.91
CA THR A 368 14.29 11.88 18.53
C THR A 368 14.51 13.04 17.57
N ALA A 369 13.99 12.91 16.36
CA ALA A 369 13.94 14.00 15.40
C ALA A 369 12.82 15.00 15.77
N HIS A 370 12.85 16.20 15.21
CA HIS A 370 11.74 17.17 15.34
C HIS A 370 10.47 16.62 14.70
N ILE A 371 10.60 15.96 13.54
CA ILE A 371 9.47 15.31 12.85
C ILE A 371 9.79 13.86 12.57
N VAL A 372 8.84 12.98 12.90
CA VAL A 372 8.91 11.55 12.60
C VAL A 372 7.83 11.20 11.59
N PHE A 373 8.23 10.73 10.42
CA PHE A 373 7.37 10.16 9.40
C PHE A 373 7.35 8.63 9.57
N GLY A 374 6.17 8.04 9.76
CA GLY A 374 6.10 6.60 9.98
C GLY A 374 4.67 6.09 10.13
N ASP A 375 4.55 4.89 10.66
CA ASP A 375 3.26 4.30 11.03
C ASP A 375 2.77 4.82 12.40
N GLY A 376 1.46 4.72 12.61
CA GLY A 376 0.83 5.19 13.85
C GLY A 376 1.32 4.47 15.10
N ASN A 377 1.67 3.18 14.99
CA ASN A 377 2.22 2.41 16.11
C ASN A 377 3.61 2.93 16.54
N THR A 378 4.50 3.17 15.59
CA THR A 378 5.82 3.78 15.84
C THR A 378 5.67 5.13 16.55
N ILE A 379 4.77 5.99 16.04
CA ILE A 379 4.52 7.30 16.62
C ILE A 379 3.97 7.20 18.05
N LEU A 380 3.02 6.30 18.31
CA LEU A 380 2.47 6.10 19.64
C LEU A 380 3.51 5.54 20.63
N GLN A 381 4.33 4.58 20.20
CA GLN A 381 5.39 4.02 21.06
C GLN A 381 6.42 5.07 21.45
N LEU A 382 6.85 5.93 20.53
CA LEU A 382 7.75 7.04 20.81
C LEU A 382 7.15 8.04 21.82
N ARG A 383 5.86 8.36 21.66
CA ARG A 383 5.12 9.22 22.61
C ARG A 383 5.02 8.57 23.99
N ALA A 384 4.73 7.27 24.05
CA ALA A 384 4.67 6.52 25.31
C ALA A 384 6.03 6.49 26.05
N GLN A 385 7.14 6.62 25.34
CA GLN A 385 8.49 6.78 25.91
C GLN A 385 8.79 8.21 26.38
N GLY A 386 7.84 9.13 26.30
CA GLY A 386 8.02 10.52 26.71
C GLY A 386 8.83 11.36 25.71
N LYS A 387 8.99 10.89 24.45
CA LYS A 387 9.72 11.63 23.43
C LYS A 387 8.90 12.84 22.95
N LYS A 388 9.56 13.97 22.76
CA LYS A 388 8.96 15.20 22.23
C LYS A 388 9.27 15.31 20.74
N PHE A 389 8.26 15.19 19.89
CA PHE A 389 8.35 15.30 18.43
C PHE A 389 6.96 15.45 17.82
N THR A 390 6.91 15.82 16.56
CA THR A 390 5.68 15.73 15.76
C THR A 390 5.68 14.49 14.89
N GLY A 391 4.59 13.72 14.96
CA GLY A 391 4.37 12.55 14.10
C GLY A 391 3.57 12.92 12.86
N VAL A 392 4.05 12.50 11.70
CA VAL A 392 3.34 12.53 10.42
C VAL A 392 3.17 11.10 9.95
N GLU A 393 1.93 10.63 9.91
CA GLU A 393 1.66 9.26 9.50
C GLU A 393 1.69 9.14 7.98
N ILE A 394 2.52 8.20 7.49
CA ILE A 394 2.71 7.92 6.06
C ILE A 394 2.50 6.45 5.70
N SER A 395 2.43 5.58 6.69
CA SER A 395 2.25 4.13 6.53
C SER A 395 1.30 3.57 7.58
N LEU A 396 0.83 2.35 7.39
CA LEU A 396 0.01 1.61 8.37
C LEU A 396 0.91 0.81 9.33
N PRO A 397 0.39 0.42 10.51
CA PRO A 397 -0.99 0.56 10.99
C PRO A 397 -1.32 1.96 11.53
N THR A 398 -2.56 2.38 11.29
CA THR A 398 -3.12 3.66 11.77
C THR A 398 -3.54 3.53 13.23
N LEU A 399 -2.67 3.84 14.18
CA LEU A 399 -3.01 3.88 15.59
C LEU A 399 -3.07 5.32 16.10
N GLY A 400 -4.23 5.70 16.61
CA GLY A 400 -4.44 7.04 17.17
C GLY A 400 -4.63 8.16 16.14
N TYR A 401 -4.75 7.82 14.86
CA TYR A 401 -5.07 8.74 13.78
C TYR A 401 -6.40 8.37 13.15
N ILE A 402 -7.20 9.37 12.83
CA ILE A 402 -8.50 9.22 12.18
C ILE A 402 -8.47 9.99 10.86
N ASP A 403 -8.79 9.30 9.76
CA ASP A 403 -8.85 9.86 8.42
C ASP A 403 -10.28 9.86 7.92
N VAL A 404 -10.95 11.00 8.02
CA VAL A 404 -12.29 11.20 7.47
C VAL A 404 -12.24 11.64 6.01
N VAL A 405 -11.22 12.46 5.68
CA VAL A 405 -11.04 12.99 4.32
C VAL A 405 -10.01 12.13 3.57
N PRO A 406 -10.30 11.70 2.33
CA PRO A 406 -9.33 10.99 1.51
C PRO A 406 -8.14 11.90 1.14
N LYS A 407 -7.12 11.91 1.99
CA LYS A 407 -5.87 12.64 1.77
C LYS A 407 -5.00 11.90 0.75
N SER A 408 -3.97 12.59 0.25
CA SER A 408 -2.92 12.00 -0.59
C SER A 408 -1.57 12.48 -0.11
N ILE A 409 -0.58 11.60 -0.09
CA ILE A 409 0.84 11.95 0.03
C ILE A 409 1.52 12.04 -1.34
N PHE A 410 0.83 11.62 -2.40
CA PHE A 410 1.34 11.64 -3.77
C PHE A 410 0.95 12.90 -4.53
N GLY A 411 1.77 13.24 -5.50
CA GLY A 411 1.49 14.26 -6.47
C GLY A 411 1.54 15.68 -5.91
N ILE A 412 0.91 16.58 -6.63
CA ILE A 412 0.85 18.00 -6.27
C ILE A 412 0.12 18.21 -4.95
N LYS A 413 -1.04 17.55 -4.77
CA LYS A 413 -1.82 17.66 -3.54
C LYS A 413 -1.09 17.09 -2.34
N GLY A 414 -0.43 15.95 -2.52
CA GLY A 414 0.37 15.31 -1.47
C GLY A 414 1.54 16.18 -1.03
N SER A 415 2.25 16.78 -1.98
CA SER A 415 3.35 17.68 -1.68
C SER A 415 2.89 18.89 -0.84
N LEU A 416 1.76 19.50 -1.22
CA LEU A 416 1.18 20.62 -0.46
C LEU A 416 0.71 20.18 0.94
N MET A 417 0.08 19.02 1.05
CA MET A 417 -0.39 18.47 2.32
C MET A 417 0.77 18.21 3.28
N ILE A 418 1.85 17.60 2.80
CA ILE A 418 3.03 17.33 3.64
C ILE A 418 3.68 18.64 4.10
N VAL A 419 3.82 19.64 3.20
CA VAL A 419 4.32 20.98 3.60
C VAL A 419 3.45 21.58 4.68
N GLU A 420 2.13 21.57 4.50
CA GLU A 420 1.18 22.09 5.49
C GLU A 420 1.33 21.40 6.84
N GLN A 421 1.43 20.07 6.86
CA GLN A 421 1.64 19.32 8.09
C GLN A 421 2.97 19.66 8.77
N ILE A 422 4.05 19.80 8.01
CA ILE A 422 5.36 20.20 8.55
C ILE A 422 5.30 21.57 9.19
N LEU A 423 4.76 22.58 8.49
CA LEU A 423 4.71 23.95 8.99
C LEU A 423 3.81 24.07 10.22
N ASN A 424 2.61 23.46 10.19
CA ASN A 424 1.72 23.41 11.34
C ASN A 424 2.35 22.70 12.54
N SER A 425 3.05 21.62 12.30
CA SER A 425 3.74 20.84 13.34
C SER A 425 4.81 21.67 14.04
N LEU A 426 5.63 22.35 13.26
CA LEU A 426 6.73 23.17 13.79
C LEU A 426 6.23 24.44 14.51
N SER A 427 5.02 24.93 14.17
CA SER A 427 4.41 26.10 14.83
C SER A 427 4.07 25.85 16.30
N PHE A 428 3.88 24.60 16.71
CA PHE A 428 3.51 24.22 18.07
C PHE A 428 4.65 23.52 18.84
N MET A 429 5.84 23.44 18.26
CA MET A 429 7.01 22.97 18.99
C MET A 429 7.61 24.15 19.78
N ASP A 430 7.78 23.98 21.08
CA ASP A 430 8.62 24.85 21.88
C ASP A 430 10.07 24.74 21.35
N VAL A 431 10.49 25.73 20.59
CA VAL A 431 11.85 25.82 20.01
C VAL A 431 12.78 26.48 21.03
#